data_b76936c607ff5b9c394466f02ba725bc
#
_entry.id   b76936c607ff5b9c394466f02ba725bc
#
_cell.length_a   1.000
_cell.length_b   1.000
_cell.length_c   1.000
_cell.angle_alpha   90.00
_cell.angle_beta   90.00
_cell.angle_gamma   90.00
#
_symmetry.space_group_name_H-M   'P 1'
#
loop_
_entity.id
_entity.type
_entity.pdbx_description
1 polymer ?
#
loop_
_entity_poly.entity_id
_entity_poly.type
_entity_poly.pdbx_seq_one_letter_code
_entity_poly.pdbx_strand_id
1 'polypeptide(L)'
;MDTDEEVDAYTSAAAQSYLESIDRTFVDHVGRLIAGTGLATGECRVLDFGCGPGQIPIMLAKRWPPMRILGVDAGPNMIEQARGDTAAAGVSVEYEVQRLGPQGDSRLPYADGEFDIVLCNSVLHHLDDPLATLDELARVAKREGAVLIRDLLRPPAPAYALHVRVFGRHYSGEMRRLYEASVHAAYTTAELRDMLGRSRLNDGRSRAFQRGLTHLGIERAALAGTGD
;
A
#
# COMPACT_ATOMS: atom_id res chain seq x y z
N MET A 1 4.68 8.64 -11.54
CA MET A 1 4.56 7.42 -12.36
C MET A 1 3.15 7.40 -12.94
N ASP A 2 3.02 7.62 -14.25
CA ASP A 2 1.72 7.60 -14.95
C ASP A 2 1.90 7.64 -16.48
N THR A 3 3.08 7.28 -16.99
CA THR A 3 3.28 7.12 -18.43
C THR A 3 2.74 5.77 -18.89
N ASP A 4 2.30 5.67 -20.15
CA ASP A 4 1.83 4.41 -20.73
C ASP A 4 2.89 3.30 -20.61
N GLU A 5 4.18 3.63 -20.77
CA GLU A 5 5.30 2.70 -20.62
C GLU A 5 5.41 2.15 -19.18
N GLU A 6 5.15 2.98 -18.16
CA GLU A 6 5.16 2.55 -16.76
C GLU A 6 3.95 1.67 -16.45
N VAL A 7 2.76 2.04 -16.92
CA VAL A 7 1.55 1.22 -16.78
C VAL A 7 1.76 -0.15 -17.43
N ASP A 8 2.26 -0.17 -18.68
CA ASP A 8 2.57 -1.41 -19.41
C ASP A 8 3.61 -2.27 -18.68
N ALA A 9 4.64 -1.64 -18.08
CA ALA A 9 5.65 -2.35 -17.33
C ALA A 9 5.07 -3.07 -16.10
N TYR A 10 4.18 -2.39 -15.35
CA TYR A 10 3.51 -2.98 -14.18
C TYR A 10 2.46 -4.04 -14.55
N THR A 11 1.81 -3.90 -15.71
CA THR A 11 0.75 -4.82 -16.16
C THR A 11 1.27 -5.95 -17.03
N SER A 12 2.57 -5.97 -17.38
CA SER A 12 3.16 -7.06 -18.15
C SER A 12 3.01 -8.41 -17.44
N ALA A 13 2.67 -9.46 -18.19
CA ALA A 13 2.43 -10.81 -17.65
C ALA A 13 3.62 -11.38 -16.83
N ALA A 14 4.86 -11.02 -17.21
CA ALA A 14 6.06 -11.46 -16.49
C ALA A 14 6.21 -10.76 -15.13
N ALA A 15 5.85 -9.48 -15.03
CA ALA A 15 5.85 -8.72 -13.78
C ALA A 15 4.68 -9.18 -12.89
N GLN A 16 3.50 -9.36 -13.46
CA GLN A 16 2.28 -9.71 -12.72
C GLN A 16 2.40 -10.99 -11.89
N SER A 17 2.96 -12.09 -12.42
CA SER A 17 3.03 -13.35 -11.68
C SER A 17 3.90 -13.26 -10.42
N TYR A 18 4.98 -12.46 -10.46
CA TYR A 18 5.85 -12.24 -9.32
C TYR A 18 5.24 -11.23 -8.34
N LEU A 19 4.72 -10.10 -8.85
CA LEU A 19 4.04 -9.08 -8.05
C LEU A 19 2.81 -9.68 -7.35
N GLU A 20 2.01 -10.51 -8.03
CA GLU A 20 0.86 -11.19 -7.44
C GLU A 20 1.25 -12.01 -6.21
N SER A 21 2.39 -12.72 -6.25
CA SER A 21 2.87 -13.47 -5.09
C SER A 21 3.23 -12.59 -3.90
N ILE A 22 3.78 -11.39 -4.16
CA ILE A 22 4.12 -10.38 -3.15
C ILE A 22 2.84 -9.76 -2.59
N ASP A 23 1.91 -9.38 -3.45
CA ASP A 23 0.64 -8.73 -3.07
C ASP A 23 -0.25 -9.69 -2.27
N ARG A 24 -0.26 -10.98 -2.63
CA ARG A 24 -0.94 -12.01 -1.82
C ARG A 24 -0.43 -12.04 -0.39
N THR A 25 0.89 -11.85 -0.19
CA THR A 25 1.44 -11.75 1.17
C THR A 25 1.01 -10.49 1.92
N PHE A 26 0.70 -9.40 1.19
CA PHE A 26 0.16 -8.18 1.78
C PHE A 26 -1.30 -8.39 2.21
N VAL A 27 -2.12 -8.95 1.33
CA VAL A 27 -3.51 -9.31 1.63
C VAL A 27 -3.61 -10.29 2.80
N ASP A 28 -2.70 -11.28 2.89
CA ASP A 28 -2.61 -12.17 4.05
C ASP A 28 -2.24 -11.43 5.34
N HIS A 29 -1.42 -10.37 5.22
CA HIS A 29 -1.09 -9.54 6.37
C HIS A 29 -2.31 -8.74 6.83
N VAL A 30 -3.09 -8.14 5.92
CA VAL A 30 -4.37 -7.51 6.26
C VAL A 30 -5.25 -8.48 7.03
N GLY A 31 -5.40 -9.72 6.55
CA GLY A 31 -6.20 -10.74 7.24
C GLY A 31 -5.76 -11.01 8.69
N ARG A 32 -4.45 -10.96 8.98
CA ARG A 32 -3.95 -11.08 10.36
C ARG A 32 -4.30 -9.87 11.22
N LEU A 33 -4.27 -8.66 10.67
CA LEU A 33 -4.55 -7.43 11.42
C LEU A 33 -6.02 -7.26 11.79
N ILE A 34 -6.92 -7.90 11.02
CA ILE A 34 -8.38 -7.88 11.27
C ILE A 34 -8.89 -9.19 11.87
N ALA A 35 -8.01 -10.15 12.15
CA ALA A 35 -8.40 -11.44 12.72
C ALA A 35 -9.08 -11.27 14.09
N GLY A 36 -10.20 -11.98 14.29
CA GLY A 36 -10.98 -11.88 15.53
C GLY A 36 -11.83 -10.62 15.67
N THR A 37 -11.88 -9.79 14.63
CA THR A 37 -12.79 -8.62 14.54
C THR A 37 -13.95 -8.90 13.60
N GLY A 38 -15.01 -8.11 13.67
CA GLY A 38 -16.14 -8.17 12.72
C GLY A 38 -15.80 -7.67 11.31
N LEU A 39 -14.61 -7.07 11.09
CA LEU A 39 -14.25 -6.42 9.82
C LEU A 39 -14.13 -7.40 8.65
N ALA A 40 -13.82 -8.67 8.91
CA ALA A 40 -13.69 -9.69 7.87
C ALA A 40 -15.03 -10.20 7.36
N THR A 41 -16.12 -10.04 8.11
CA THR A 41 -17.45 -10.62 7.82
C THR A 41 -18.55 -9.59 7.66
N GLY A 42 -18.33 -8.38 8.16
CA GLY A 42 -19.25 -7.26 8.08
C GLY A 42 -18.86 -6.24 7.01
N GLU A 43 -19.77 -5.30 6.77
CA GLU A 43 -19.46 -4.13 5.97
C GLU A 43 -18.40 -3.29 6.68
N CYS A 44 -17.27 -3.05 6.04
CA CYS A 44 -16.27 -2.11 6.49
C CYS A 44 -15.74 -1.28 5.30
N ARG A 45 -15.28 -0.07 5.59
CA ARG A 45 -14.69 0.83 4.59
C ARG A 45 -13.19 0.67 4.58
N VAL A 46 -12.64 0.40 3.40
CA VAL A 46 -11.21 0.22 3.18
C VAL A 46 -10.70 1.31 2.25
N LEU A 47 -9.62 1.98 2.62
CA LEU A 47 -8.84 2.85 1.75
C LEU A 47 -7.55 2.14 1.34
N ASP A 48 -7.27 2.04 0.04
CA ASP A 48 -5.98 1.65 -0.51
C ASP A 48 -5.33 2.87 -1.17
N PHE A 49 -4.36 3.47 -0.48
CA PHE A 49 -3.66 4.68 -0.92
C PHE A 49 -2.44 4.32 -1.78
N GLY A 50 -2.43 4.82 -3.03
CA GLY A 50 -1.47 4.44 -4.06
C GLY A 50 -1.78 3.05 -4.60
N CYS A 51 -3.05 2.83 -4.99
CA CYS A 51 -3.54 1.51 -5.39
C CYS A 51 -2.99 1.02 -6.74
N GLY A 52 -2.31 1.91 -7.50
CA GLY A 52 -1.82 1.60 -8.85
C GLY A 52 -2.92 1.01 -9.74
N PRO A 53 -2.62 -0.02 -10.54
CA PRO A 53 -3.59 -0.66 -11.43
C PRO A 53 -4.55 -1.63 -10.73
N GLY A 54 -4.68 -1.56 -9.38
CA GLY A 54 -5.80 -2.15 -8.62
C GLY A 54 -5.66 -3.60 -8.18
N GLN A 55 -4.48 -4.24 -8.26
CA GLN A 55 -4.31 -5.64 -7.88
C GLN A 55 -4.71 -5.95 -6.45
N ILE A 56 -4.24 -5.14 -5.49
CA ILE A 56 -4.57 -5.33 -4.06
C ILE A 56 -6.06 -5.13 -3.81
N PRO A 57 -6.71 -4.04 -4.24
CA PRO A 57 -8.16 -3.86 -4.16
C PRO A 57 -8.97 -5.04 -4.71
N ILE A 58 -8.60 -5.55 -5.89
CA ILE A 58 -9.26 -6.71 -6.50
C ILE A 58 -9.10 -7.97 -5.64
N MET A 59 -7.91 -8.23 -5.10
CA MET A 59 -7.66 -9.37 -4.21
C MET A 59 -8.47 -9.26 -2.91
N LEU A 60 -8.58 -8.07 -2.34
CA LEU A 60 -9.37 -7.82 -1.12
C LEU A 60 -10.87 -8.06 -1.39
N ALA A 61 -11.40 -7.51 -2.50
CA ALA A 61 -12.79 -7.68 -2.89
C ALA A 61 -13.17 -9.15 -3.14
N LYS A 62 -12.26 -9.92 -3.74
CA LYS A 62 -12.44 -11.38 -3.93
C LYS A 62 -12.44 -12.14 -2.61
N ARG A 63 -11.59 -11.74 -1.67
CA ARG A 63 -11.41 -12.46 -0.39
C ARG A 63 -12.47 -12.08 0.64
N TRP A 64 -12.90 -10.83 0.66
CA TRP A 64 -13.87 -10.28 1.60
C TRP A 64 -14.94 -9.46 0.86
N PRO A 65 -15.89 -10.11 0.18
CA PRO A 65 -16.90 -9.42 -0.64
C PRO A 65 -17.74 -8.35 0.08
N PRO A 66 -17.98 -8.39 1.41
CA PRO A 66 -18.69 -7.33 2.13
C PRO A 66 -17.91 -6.02 2.28
N MET A 67 -16.59 -6.01 2.04
CA MET A 67 -15.78 -4.79 2.16
C MET A 67 -16.14 -3.77 1.07
N ARG A 68 -16.28 -2.51 1.48
CA ARG A 68 -16.40 -1.35 0.58
C ARG A 68 -15.01 -0.76 0.38
N ILE A 69 -14.43 -1.01 -0.78
CA ILE A 69 -13.03 -0.67 -1.05
C ILE A 69 -12.99 0.55 -1.95
N LEU A 70 -12.20 1.55 -1.52
CA LEU A 70 -11.83 2.72 -2.30
C LEU A 70 -10.32 2.66 -2.57
N GLY A 71 -9.94 2.54 -3.84
CA GLY A 71 -8.57 2.69 -4.30
C GLY A 71 -8.33 4.13 -4.75
N VAL A 72 -7.23 4.73 -4.30
CA VAL A 72 -6.83 6.07 -4.77
C VAL A 72 -5.40 6.04 -5.29
N ASP A 73 -5.16 6.74 -6.39
CA ASP A 73 -3.83 6.89 -6.98
C ASP A 73 -3.67 8.29 -7.60
N ALA A 74 -2.44 8.76 -7.72
CA ALA A 74 -2.14 10.05 -8.33
C ALA A 74 -2.16 9.98 -9.87
N GLY A 75 -2.06 8.78 -10.46
CA GLY A 75 -1.99 8.51 -11.88
C GLY A 75 -3.37 8.21 -12.48
N PRO A 76 -3.93 9.10 -13.34
CA PRO A 76 -5.19 8.82 -14.03
C PRO A 76 -5.14 7.54 -14.87
N ASN A 77 -4.01 7.24 -15.55
CA ASN A 77 -3.86 6.04 -16.36
C ASN A 77 -3.86 4.76 -15.49
N MET A 78 -3.26 4.82 -14.28
CA MET A 78 -3.34 3.73 -13.29
C MET A 78 -4.78 3.48 -12.87
N ILE A 79 -5.54 4.53 -12.60
CA ILE A 79 -6.97 4.42 -12.20
C ILE A 79 -7.84 3.88 -13.36
N GLU A 80 -7.57 4.27 -14.60
CA GLU A 80 -8.28 3.71 -15.76
C GLU A 80 -8.02 2.21 -15.90
N GLN A 81 -6.76 1.80 -15.80
CA GLN A 81 -6.38 0.38 -15.79
C GLN A 81 -7.06 -0.38 -14.64
N ALA A 82 -7.04 0.18 -13.41
CA ALA A 82 -7.66 -0.44 -12.25
C ALA A 82 -9.17 -0.69 -12.44
N ARG A 83 -9.88 0.27 -13.05
CA ARG A 83 -11.31 0.11 -13.39
C ARG A 83 -11.53 -1.02 -14.40
N GLY A 84 -10.69 -1.08 -15.44
CA GLY A 84 -10.74 -2.13 -16.45
C GLY A 84 -10.53 -3.53 -15.87
N ASP A 85 -9.47 -3.68 -15.07
CA ASP A 85 -9.12 -4.96 -14.44
C ASP A 85 -10.16 -5.40 -13.41
N THR A 86 -10.73 -4.46 -12.66
CA THR A 86 -11.82 -4.71 -11.71
C THR A 86 -13.08 -5.22 -12.39
N ALA A 87 -13.47 -4.58 -13.52
CA ALA A 87 -14.59 -5.02 -14.32
C ALA A 87 -14.36 -6.42 -14.89
N ALA A 88 -13.17 -6.70 -15.42
CA ALA A 88 -12.78 -8.01 -15.91
C ALA A 88 -12.76 -9.08 -14.82
N ALA A 89 -12.41 -8.70 -13.59
CA ALA A 89 -12.39 -9.58 -12.41
C ALA A 89 -13.79 -9.86 -11.84
N GLY A 90 -14.83 -9.10 -12.24
CA GLY A 90 -16.22 -9.26 -11.78
C GLY A 90 -16.42 -8.91 -10.30
N VAL A 91 -15.63 -7.98 -9.76
CA VAL A 91 -15.74 -7.51 -8.38
C VAL A 91 -16.12 -6.03 -8.33
N SER A 92 -16.47 -5.51 -7.15
CA SER A 92 -16.83 -4.11 -6.94
C SER A 92 -15.75 -3.39 -6.14
N VAL A 93 -15.14 -2.36 -6.73
CA VAL A 93 -14.17 -1.45 -6.10
C VAL A 93 -14.41 -0.05 -6.66
N GLU A 94 -14.38 0.95 -5.80
CA GLU A 94 -14.43 2.35 -6.19
C GLU A 94 -13.01 2.89 -6.38
N TYR A 95 -12.81 3.79 -7.36
CA TYR A 95 -11.50 4.37 -7.67
C TYR A 95 -11.58 5.87 -7.90
N GLU A 96 -10.64 6.61 -7.31
CA GLU A 96 -10.51 8.05 -7.45
C GLU A 96 -9.06 8.46 -7.76
N VAL A 97 -8.89 9.50 -8.57
CA VAL A 97 -7.59 10.15 -8.77
C VAL A 97 -7.38 11.14 -7.63
N GLN A 98 -6.37 10.87 -6.78
CA GLN A 98 -6.04 11.74 -5.64
C GLN A 98 -4.52 11.89 -5.51
N ARG A 99 -4.05 13.13 -5.42
CA ARG A 99 -2.63 13.45 -5.28
C ARG A 99 -2.41 14.25 -4.01
N LEU A 100 -1.63 13.69 -3.08
CA LEU A 100 -1.14 14.43 -1.91
C LEU A 100 0.24 15.03 -2.18
N GLY A 101 0.51 16.19 -1.57
CA GLY A 101 1.82 16.82 -1.56
C GLY A 101 1.87 18.15 -2.30
N PRO A 102 3.08 18.68 -2.61
CA PRO A 102 3.27 20.03 -3.13
C PRO A 102 2.59 20.33 -4.47
N GLN A 103 2.31 19.30 -5.25
CA GLN A 103 1.65 19.40 -6.57
C GLN A 103 0.20 18.93 -6.54
N GLY A 104 -0.38 18.72 -5.35
CA GLY A 104 -1.74 18.24 -5.13
C GLY A 104 -2.36 18.83 -3.88
N ASP A 105 -3.33 18.15 -3.32
CA ASP A 105 -4.01 18.58 -2.11
C ASP A 105 -3.14 18.33 -0.87
N SER A 106 -3.27 19.21 0.13
CA SER A 106 -2.60 19.03 1.43
C SER A 106 -3.29 17.96 2.29
N ARG A 107 -4.53 17.57 1.96
CA ARG A 107 -5.37 16.59 2.67
C ARG A 107 -6.19 15.77 1.69
N LEU A 108 -6.46 14.53 2.07
CA LEU A 108 -7.47 13.72 1.39
C LEU A 108 -8.88 14.25 1.69
N PRO A 109 -9.82 14.21 0.71
CA PRO A 109 -11.17 14.76 0.86
C PRO A 109 -12.10 13.85 1.71
N TYR A 110 -11.53 13.16 2.70
CA TYR A 110 -12.23 12.23 3.57
C TYR A 110 -12.25 12.74 5.01
N ALA A 111 -13.27 12.35 5.78
CA ALA A 111 -13.42 12.72 7.18
C ALA A 111 -12.36 12.05 8.08
N ASP A 112 -12.13 12.62 9.25
CA ASP A 112 -11.31 12.01 10.29
C ASP A 112 -11.98 10.68 10.72
N GLY A 113 -11.21 9.60 10.75
CA GLY A 113 -11.72 8.28 11.15
C GLY A 113 -12.79 7.69 10.22
N GLU A 114 -12.72 7.95 8.93
CA GLU A 114 -13.69 7.47 7.97
C GLU A 114 -13.54 5.99 7.62
N PHE A 115 -12.30 5.48 7.61
CA PHE A 115 -11.98 4.14 7.15
C PHE A 115 -11.66 3.17 8.30
N ASP A 116 -12.24 1.98 8.22
CA ASP A 116 -11.99 0.87 9.15
C ASP A 116 -10.60 0.25 8.91
N ILE A 117 -10.15 0.27 7.66
CA ILE A 117 -8.86 -0.25 7.23
C ILE A 117 -8.21 0.75 6.30
N VAL A 118 -6.96 1.12 6.58
CA VAL A 118 -6.15 1.99 5.71
C VAL A 118 -4.91 1.24 5.28
N LEU A 119 -4.70 1.17 3.96
CA LEU A 119 -3.62 0.44 3.31
C LEU A 119 -2.75 1.39 2.49
N CYS A 120 -1.46 1.08 2.41
CA CYS A 120 -0.51 1.75 1.53
C CYS A 120 0.63 0.76 1.22
N ASN A 121 0.82 0.41 -0.04
CA ASN A 121 1.83 -0.57 -0.43
C ASN A 121 2.75 -0.05 -1.52
N SER A 122 4.05 0.03 -1.25
CA SER A 122 5.10 0.45 -2.19
C SER A 122 4.90 1.88 -2.73
N VAL A 123 4.54 2.82 -1.87
CA VAL A 123 4.23 4.23 -2.22
C VAL A 123 5.12 5.23 -1.50
N LEU A 124 5.49 4.99 -0.22
CA LEU A 124 6.19 5.99 0.59
C LEU A 124 7.48 6.51 -0.06
N HIS A 125 8.23 5.64 -0.74
CA HIS A 125 9.48 6.01 -1.41
C HIS A 125 9.30 6.89 -2.66
N HIS A 126 8.06 7.10 -3.10
CA HIS A 126 7.72 8.02 -4.19
C HIS A 126 7.25 9.39 -3.71
N LEU A 127 7.04 9.57 -2.41
CA LEU A 127 6.44 10.77 -1.85
C LEU A 127 7.49 11.81 -1.49
N ASP A 128 7.18 13.08 -1.82
CA ASP A 128 8.01 14.23 -1.42
C ASP A 128 7.97 14.46 0.09
N ASP A 129 6.81 14.24 0.74
CA ASP A 129 6.63 14.35 2.19
C ASP A 129 5.93 13.08 2.74
N PRO A 130 6.68 12.02 3.00
CA PRO A 130 6.14 10.80 3.56
C PRO A 130 5.58 10.96 4.97
N LEU A 131 6.12 11.90 5.77
CA LEU A 131 5.64 12.14 7.13
C LEU A 131 4.25 12.76 7.13
N ALA A 132 4.02 13.79 6.32
CA ALA A 132 2.68 14.38 6.16
C ALA A 132 1.67 13.36 5.63
N THR A 133 2.10 12.47 4.73
CA THR A 133 1.24 11.39 4.25
C THR A 133 0.92 10.38 5.36
N LEU A 134 1.88 9.97 6.18
CA LEU A 134 1.62 9.09 7.34
C LEU A 134 0.61 9.73 8.31
N ASP A 135 0.72 11.03 8.54
CA ASP A 135 -0.20 11.78 9.39
C ASP A 135 -1.61 11.83 8.81
N GLU A 136 -1.72 11.95 7.49
CA GLU A 136 -3.00 11.99 6.80
C GLU A 136 -3.66 10.61 6.75
N LEU A 137 -2.90 9.54 6.50
CA LEU A 137 -3.38 8.16 6.60
C LEU A 137 -3.85 7.83 8.03
N ALA A 138 -3.12 8.32 9.04
CA ALA A 138 -3.53 8.19 10.44
C ALA A 138 -4.84 8.93 10.74
N ARG A 139 -5.04 10.12 10.15
CA ARG A 139 -6.24 10.94 10.33
C ARG A 139 -7.49 10.26 9.77
N VAL A 140 -7.40 9.72 8.56
CA VAL A 140 -8.57 9.09 7.90
C VAL A 140 -8.86 7.69 8.43
N ALA A 141 -7.91 7.04 9.10
CA ALA A 141 -8.11 5.76 9.74
C ALA A 141 -8.90 5.90 11.05
N LYS A 142 -9.90 5.06 11.26
CA LYS A 142 -10.56 4.95 12.57
C LYS A 142 -9.54 4.61 13.65
N ARG A 143 -9.77 5.12 14.86
CA ARG A 143 -8.90 4.85 16.01
C ARG A 143 -8.78 3.36 16.31
N GLU A 144 -9.89 2.64 16.21
CA GLU A 144 -9.99 1.18 16.42
C GLU A 144 -9.62 0.38 15.16
N GLY A 145 -9.46 1.05 14.03
CA GLY A 145 -9.24 0.44 12.73
C GLY A 145 -7.84 -0.13 12.54
N ALA A 146 -7.68 -0.93 11.49
CA ALA A 146 -6.40 -1.45 11.06
C ALA A 146 -5.66 -0.44 10.16
N VAL A 147 -4.33 -0.42 10.26
CA VAL A 147 -3.45 0.28 9.31
C VAL A 147 -2.36 -0.68 8.89
N LEU A 148 -2.10 -0.77 7.59
CA LEU A 148 -0.96 -1.50 7.04
C LEU A 148 -0.28 -0.66 5.96
N ILE A 149 0.93 -0.23 6.26
CA ILE A 149 1.81 0.46 5.33
C ILE A 149 3.01 -0.46 5.11
N ARG A 150 3.26 -0.88 3.87
CA ARG A 150 4.42 -1.69 3.49
C ARG A 150 5.17 -1.01 2.36
N ASP A 151 6.49 -1.05 2.45
CA ASP A 151 7.36 -0.50 1.41
C ASP A 151 8.60 -1.37 1.21
N LEU A 152 9.38 -1.05 0.21
CA LEU A 152 10.65 -1.68 -0.05
C LEU A 152 11.65 -1.36 1.09
N LEU A 153 12.52 -2.31 1.36
CA LEU A 153 13.65 -2.14 2.28
C LEU A 153 14.90 -1.75 1.49
N ARG A 154 15.49 -0.59 1.81
CA ARG A 154 16.81 -0.24 1.29
C ARG A 154 17.87 -1.08 2.00
N PRO A 155 18.61 -1.95 1.27
CA PRO A 155 19.68 -2.74 1.85
C PRO A 155 20.89 -1.85 2.21
N PRO A 156 21.78 -2.30 3.11
CA PRO A 156 23.04 -1.61 3.37
C PRO A 156 23.87 -1.49 2.07
N ALA A 157 24.61 -0.37 1.92
CA ALA A 157 25.36 -0.06 0.71
C ALA A 157 26.23 -1.22 0.19
N PRO A 158 26.99 -1.99 1.01
CA PRO A 158 27.78 -3.12 0.52
C PRO A 158 26.94 -4.25 -0.07
N ALA A 159 25.68 -4.39 0.35
CA ALA A 159 24.76 -5.45 -0.11
C ALA A 159 23.90 -5.03 -1.30
N TYR A 160 23.89 -3.74 -1.67
CA TYR A 160 22.96 -3.18 -2.65
C TYR A 160 23.01 -3.92 -4.00
N ALA A 161 24.21 -4.04 -4.60
CA ALA A 161 24.37 -4.68 -5.90
C ALA A 161 23.93 -6.15 -5.90
N LEU A 162 24.23 -6.88 -4.81
CA LEU A 162 23.78 -8.26 -4.64
C LEU A 162 22.27 -8.35 -4.47
N HIS A 163 21.69 -7.47 -3.67
CA HIS A 163 20.24 -7.39 -3.44
C HIS A 163 19.48 -7.17 -4.76
N VAL A 164 19.87 -6.14 -5.52
CA VAL A 164 19.24 -5.84 -6.80
C VAL A 164 19.41 -7.01 -7.80
N ARG A 165 20.58 -7.65 -7.83
CA ARG A 165 20.81 -8.81 -8.69
C ARG A 165 19.93 -10.01 -8.32
N VAL A 166 19.75 -10.29 -7.02
CA VAL A 166 19.00 -11.45 -6.53
C VAL A 166 17.49 -11.22 -6.65
N PHE A 167 16.98 -10.12 -6.13
CA PHE A 167 15.55 -9.86 -6.05
C PHE A 167 14.99 -9.21 -7.34
N GLY A 168 15.80 -8.45 -8.05
CA GLY A 168 15.42 -7.86 -9.34
C GLY A 168 15.52 -8.81 -10.55
N ARG A 169 15.97 -10.07 -10.36
CA ARG A 169 16.14 -11.04 -11.46
C ARG A 169 14.84 -11.40 -12.19
N HIS A 170 13.70 -11.16 -11.54
CA HIS A 170 12.38 -11.44 -12.10
C HIS A 170 11.88 -10.32 -13.01
N TYR A 171 12.54 -9.17 -13.02
CA TYR A 171 12.21 -8.00 -13.81
C TYR A 171 13.18 -7.83 -14.99
N SER A 172 12.68 -7.32 -16.11
CA SER A 172 13.44 -7.00 -17.30
C SER A 172 13.04 -5.61 -17.85
N GLY A 173 13.83 -5.06 -18.76
CA GLY A 173 13.52 -3.80 -19.43
C GLY A 173 13.25 -2.65 -18.47
N GLU A 174 12.14 -1.92 -18.70
CA GLU A 174 11.74 -0.77 -17.90
C GLU A 174 11.39 -1.16 -16.46
N MET A 175 10.68 -2.26 -16.25
CA MET A 175 10.34 -2.74 -14.91
C MET A 175 11.59 -2.99 -14.03
N ARG A 176 12.71 -3.41 -14.63
CA ARG A 176 13.97 -3.58 -13.93
C ARG A 176 14.54 -2.23 -13.47
N ARG A 177 14.47 -1.20 -14.32
CA ARG A 177 14.94 0.16 -13.98
C ARG A 177 14.08 0.76 -12.87
N LEU A 178 12.75 0.62 -12.98
CA LEU A 178 11.81 1.08 -11.95
C LEU A 178 12.09 0.41 -10.60
N TYR A 179 12.31 -0.90 -10.59
CA TYR A 179 12.67 -1.63 -9.38
C TYR A 179 13.99 -1.13 -8.76
N GLU A 180 15.04 -0.92 -9.56
CA GLU A 180 16.34 -0.42 -9.08
C GLU A 180 16.20 1.00 -8.50
N ALA A 181 15.47 1.88 -9.17
CA ALA A 181 15.19 3.24 -8.69
C ALA A 181 14.40 3.21 -7.37
N SER A 182 13.38 2.36 -7.29
CA SER A 182 12.56 2.19 -6.08
C SER A 182 13.38 1.67 -4.89
N VAL A 183 14.24 0.66 -5.09
CA VAL A 183 15.14 0.17 -4.02
C VAL A 183 16.12 1.25 -3.57
N HIS A 184 16.59 2.10 -4.49
CA HIS A 184 17.47 3.22 -4.15
C HIS A 184 16.76 4.28 -3.32
N ALA A 185 15.52 4.62 -3.66
CA ALA A 185 14.68 5.59 -2.96
C ALA A 185 14.08 5.05 -1.65
N ALA A 186 14.02 3.72 -1.48
CA ALA A 186 13.43 3.04 -0.33
C ALA A 186 14.09 3.43 1.00
N TYR A 187 13.44 3.08 2.10
CA TYR A 187 13.88 3.41 3.47
C TYR A 187 14.60 2.24 4.13
N THR A 188 15.47 2.57 5.09
CA THR A 188 15.98 1.61 6.08
C THR A 188 14.98 1.46 7.23
N THR A 189 15.12 0.39 8.01
CA THR A 189 14.29 0.19 9.20
C THR A 189 14.47 1.30 10.25
N ALA A 190 15.65 1.91 10.33
CA ALA A 190 15.91 3.02 11.26
C ALA A 190 15.19 4.30 10.82
N GLU A 191 15.24 4.65 9.54
CA GLU A 191 14.51 5.81 8.99
C GLU A 191 13.00 5.65 9.15
N LEU A 192 12.45 4.45 8.89
CA LEU A 192 11.03 4.20 9.07
C LEU A 192 10.60 4.31 10.53
N ARG A 193 11.41 3.83 11.49
CA ARG A 193 11.13 3.98 12.92
C ARG A 193 11.17 5.44 13.36
N ASP A 194 12.10 6.24 12.84
CA ASP A 194 12.13 7.69 13.11
C ASP A 194 10.85 8.37 12.58
N MET A 195 10.45 8.08 11.34
CA MET A 195 9.21 8.60 10.77
C MET A 195 7.99 8.20 11.60
N LEU A 196 7.87 6.92 11.99
CA LEU A 196 6.80 6.47 12.88
C LEU A 196 6.79 7.25 14.20
N GLY A 197 7.97 7.41 14.81
CA GLY A 197 8.11 8.15 16.09
C GLY A 197 7.65 9.61 16.03
N ARG A 198 7.71 10.21 14.85
CA ARG A 198 7.33 11.61 14.60
C ARG A 198 5.92 11.77 14.04
N SER A 199 5.29 10.69 13.56
CA SER A 199 3.97 10.70 12.94
C SER A 199 2.84 10.53 13.96
N ARG A 200 1.62 10.87 13.55
CA ARG A 200 0.37 10.58 14.31
C ARG A 200 0.10 9.09 14.48
N LEU A 201 0.78 8.22 13.71
CA LEU A 201 0.73 6.77 13.92
C LEU A 201 1.51 6.33 15.17
N ASN A 202 2.28 7.20 15.82
CA ASN A 202 2.90 6.92 17.12
C ASN A 202 1.86 6.94 18.26
N ASP A 203 0.88 6.08 18.18
CA ASP A 203 -0.30 5.97 19.04
C ASP A 203 -0.18 4.90 20.15
N GLY A 204 1.00 4.32 20.31
CA GLY A 204 1.27 3.21 21.25
C GLY A 204 0.77 1.83 20.78
N ARG A 205 0.06 1.75 19.63
CA ARG A 205 -0.47 0.52 19.02
C ARG A 205 0.20 0.18 17.71
N SER A 206 0.62 1.22 16.98
CA SER A 206 1.33 1.07 15.72
C SER A 206 2.78 0.67 15.97
N ARG A 207 3.29 -0.22 15.15
CA ARG A 207 4.69 -0.67 15.23
C ARG A 207 5.33 -0.79 13.86
N ALA A 208 6.62 -0.47 13.78
CA ALA A 208 7.42 -0.76 12.60
C ALA A 208 7.79 -2.25 12.55
N PHE A 209 7.73 -2.85 11.37
CA PHE A 209 8.14 -4.23 11.12
C PHE A 209 9.09 -4.32 9.92
N GLN A 210 9.80 -5.44 9.84
CA GLN A 210 10.58 -5.84 8.67
C GLN A 210 10.14 -7.24 8.24
N ARG A 211 9.98 -7.43 6.94
CA ARG A 211 9.63 -8.71 6.33
C ARG A 211 10.76 -9.19 5.41
N GLY A 212 11.53 -10.14 5.91
CA GLY A 212 12.67 -10.67 5.20
C GLY A 212 13.72 -9.61 4.86
N LEU A 213 14.27 -9.68 3.66
CA LEU A 213 15.33 -8.78 3.19
C LEU A 213 14.83 -7.73 2.17
N THR A 214 13.53 -7.70 1.89
CA THR A 214 12.98 -6.90 0.77
C THR A 214 11.97 -5.86 1.18
N HIS A 215 11.28 -6.04 2.31
CA HIS A 215 10.20 -5.14 2.73
C HIS A 215 10.30 -4.74 4.20
N LEU A 216 9.77 -3.57 4.49
CA LEU A 216 9.52 -3.04 5.81
C LEU A 216 8.14 -2.38 5.84
N GLY A 217 7.69 -1.96 7.01
CA GLY A 217 6.41 -1.26 7.08
C GLY A 217 6.01 -0.84 8.48
N ILE A 218 4.83 -0.26 8.56
CA ILE A 218 4.14 0.11 9.80
C ILE A 218 2.82 -0.64 9.83
N GLU A 219 2.49 -1.23 10.96
CA GLU A 219 1.24 -1.96 11.16
C GLU A 219 0.55 -1.55 12.45
N ARG A 220 -0.77 -1.56 12.41
CA ARG A 220 -1.67 -1.44 13.56
C ARG A 220 -2.82 -2.42 13.37
N ALA A 221 -3.01 -3.34 14.30
CA ALA A 221 -4.15 -4.25 14.26
C ALA A 221 -5.44 -3.52 14.64
N ALA A 222 -6.56 -3.93 14.04
CA ALA A 222 -7.88 -3.49 14.47
C ALA A 222 -8.16 -4.04 15.89
N LEU A 223 -8.93 -3.27 16.68
CA LEU A 223 -9.47 -3.77 17.95
C LEU A 223 -10.68 -4.64 17.69
N ALA A 224 -10.81 -5.71 18.46
CA ALA A 224 -12.07 -6.43 18.53
C ALA A 224 -13.15 -5.46 19.05
N GLY A 225 -14.28 -5.34 18.32
CA GLY A 225 -15.40 -4.57 18.80
C GLY A 225 -15.78 -5.08 20.18
N THR A 226 -15.91 -4.18 21.16
CA THR A 226 -16.63 -4.50 22.40
C THR A 226 -18.07 -4.75 21.96
N GLY A 227 -18.45 -6.03 21.84
CA GLY A 227 -19.83 -6.39 21.59
C GLY A 227 -20.69 -5.80 22.71
N ASP A 228 -21.54 -4.84 22.33
CA ASP A 228 -22.67 -4.44 23.15
C ASP A 228 -23.78 -5.50 23.05
#